data_c030cf6305be7802f21464654799bf21
#
_entry.id   c030cf6305be7802f21464654799bf21
#
_cell.length_a   1.000
_cell.length_b   1.000
_cell.length_c   1.000
_cell.angle_alpha   90.00
_cell.angle_beta   90.00
_cell.angle_gamma   90.00
#
_symmetry.space_group_name_H-M   'P 1'
#
loop_
_entity.id
_entity.type
_entity.pdbx_description
1 polymer ?
#
loop_
_entity_poly.entity_id
_entity_poly.type
_entity_poly.pdbx_seq_one_letter_code
_entity_poly.pdbx_strand_id
1 'polypeptide(L)'
;MKNVLRIVAGLFGAFFLISGLQWIIAPGSIAEQLGMPLLEGVGLSAQIGDMGSFFITVGVMTLIGVLTQTRHWFYAPSMLLLVAALYRTLSAVLYGAPFVMSAIIVEVVVGLFLIFAGPRIATED
;
A
#
# COMPACT_ATOMS: atom_id res chain seq x y z
N MET A 1 -9.79 1.14 22.39
CA MET A 1 -10.05 1.11 20.94
C MET A 1 -8.98 1.85 20.14
N LYS A 2 -8.67 3.10 20.55
CA LYS A 2 -7.65 3.89 19.85
C LYS A 2 -6.29 3.20 19.76
N ASN A 3 -5.81 2.61 20.86
CA ASN A 3 -4.50 1.95 20.88
C ASN A 3 -4.49 0.71 19.99
N VAL A 4 -5.60 -0.02 19.92
CA VAL A 4 -5.72 -1.18 19.03
C VAL A 4 -5.63 -0.72 17.57
N LEU A 5 -6.34 0.36 17.22
CA LEU A 5 -6.31 0.90 15.86
C LEU A 5 -4.91 1.38 15.49
N ARG A 6 -4.22 2.02 16.42
CA ARG A 6 -2.84 2.48 16.20
C ARG A 6 -1.89 1.30 15.94
N ILE A 7 -2.03 0.24 16.73
CA ILE A 7 -1.18 -0.94 16.58
C ILE A 7 -1.43 -1.58 15.20
N VAL A 8 -2.69 -1.77 14.84
CA VAL A 8 -3.04 -2.38 13.56
C VAL A 8 -2.55 -1.52 12.39
N ALA A 9 -2.79 -0.21 12.44
CA ALA A 9 -2.31 0.70 11.41
C ALA A 9 -0.78 0.70 11.32
N GLY A 10 -0.11 0.65 12.47
CA GLY A 10 1.34 0.58 12.54
C GLY A 10 1.89 -0.68 11.90
N LEU A 11 1.22 -1.81 12.10
CA LEU A 11 1.61 -3.08 11.48
C LEU A 11 1.45 -3.01 9.96
N PHE A 12 0.35 -2.44 9.48
CA PHE A 12 0.17 -2.23 8.04
C PHE A 12 1.26 -1.31 7.48
N GLY A 13 1.53 -0.20 8.17
CA GLY A 13 2.58 0.73 7.74
C GLY A 13 3.94 0.07 7.66
N ALA A 14 4.30 -0.72 8.67
CA ALA A 14 5.58 -1.44 8.69
C ALA A 14 5.64 -2.47 7.55
N PHE A 15 4.55 -3.18 7.30
CA PHE A 15 4.48 -4.15 6.22
C PHE A 15 4.75 -3.50 4.86
N PHE A 16 4.09 -2.38 4.58
CA PHE A 16 4.28 -1.68 3.32
C PHE A 16 5.66 -1.04 3.20
N LEU A 17 6.19 -0.51 4.29
CA LEU A 17 7.54 0.04 4.31
C LEU A 17 8.58 -1.03 3.99
N ILE A 18 8.48 -2.19 4.65
CA ILE A 18 9.38 -3.31 4.41
C ILE A 18 9.28 -3.79 2.96
N SER A 19 8.05 -3.90 2.44
CA SER A 19 7.83 -4.28 1.04
C SER A 19 8.48 -3.30 0.08
N GLY A 20 8.37 -2.00 0.38
CA GLY A 20 9.00 -0.96 -0.43
C GLY A 20 10.51 -1.06 -0.41
N LEU A 21 11.11 -1.32 0.75
CA LEU A 21 12.55 -1.51 0.86
C LEU A 21 13.01 -2.76 0.11
N GLN A 22 12.20 -3.82 0.07
CA GLN A 22 12.53 -5.02 -0.70
C GLN A 22 12.66 -4.73 -2.19
N TRP A 23 11.93 -3.74 -2.72
CA TRP A 23 12.04 -3.40 -4.13
C TRP A 23 13.42 -2.89 -4.52
N ILE A 24 14.17 -2.30 -3.58
CA ILE A 24 15.54 -1.87 -3.87
C ILE A 24 16.58 -2.90 -3.44
N ILE A 25 16.31 -3.65 -2.38
CA ILE A 25 17.27 -4.61 -1.82
C ILE A 25 17.20 -5.96 -2.52
N ALA A 26 15.99 -6.46 -2.78
CA ALA A 26 15.75 -7.80 -3.36
C ALA A 26 14.56 -7.75 -4.32
N PRO A 27 14.69 -7.01 -5.44
CA PRO A 27 13.55 -6.81 -6.35
C PRO A 27 13.01 -8.11 -6.95
N GLY A 28 13.87 -9.08 -7.24
CA GLY A 28 13.42 -10.37 -7.77
C GLY A 28 12.54 -11.12 -6.79
N SER A 29 12.88 -11.08 -5.51
CA SER A 29 12.11 -11.74 -4.46
C SER A 29 10.72 -11.15 -4.28
N ILE A 30 10.63 -9.82 -4.18
CA ILE A 30 9.33 -9.17 -3.99
C ILE A 30 8.46 -9.29 -5.24
N ALA A 31 9.06 -9.21 -6.44
CA ALA A 31 8.32 -9.40 -7.68
C ALA A 31 7.69 -10.79 -7.72
N GLU A 32 8.45 -11.83 -7.36
CA GLU A 32 7.94 -13.19 -7.31
C GLU A 32 6.78 -13.32 -6.33
N GLN A 33 6.90 -12.74 -5.13
CA GLN A 33 5.84 -12.76 -4.13
C GLN A 33 4.55 -12.13 -4.65
N LEU A 34 4.67 -11.12 -5.52
CA LEU A 34 3.52 -10.44 -6.09
C LEU A 34 3.04 -11.04 -7.41
N GLY A 35 3.65 -12.17 -7.83
CA GLY A 35 3.26 -12.85 -9.06
C GLY A 35 3.70 -12.14 -10.32
N MET A 36 4.77 -11.34 -10.25
CA MET A 36 5.27 -10.56 -11.38
C MET A 36 6.61 -11.08 -11.85
N PRO A 37 6.87 -11.08 -13.17
CA PRO A 37 8.22 -11.28 -13.65
C PRO A 37 9.05 -10.04 -13.33
N LEU A 38 10.34 -10.21 -13.03
CA LEU A 38 11.25 -9.09 -12.89
C LEU A 38 11.60 -8.61 -14.30
N LEU A 39 11.36 -7.34 -14.57
CA LEU A 39 11.58 -6.75 -15.88
C LEU A 39 13.06 -6.38 -16.08
N GLU A 40 13.38 -5.92 -17.28
CA GLU A 40 14.74 -5.53 -17.64
C GLU A 40 14.74 -4.12 -18.25
N GLY A 41 15.89 -3.47 -18.24
CA GLY A 41 16.06 -2.16 -18.86
C GLY A 41 15.14 -1.11 -18.29
N VAL A 42 14.49 -0.35 -19.18
CA VAL A 42 13.55 0.71 -18.78
C VAL A 42 12.40 0.15 -17.98
N GLY A 43 11.94 -1.06 -18.31
CA GLY A 43 10.89 -1.72 -17.56
C GLY A 43 11.28 -1.98 -16.11
N LEU A 44 12.52 -2.38 -15.88
CA LEU A 44 13.01 -2.59 -14.51
C LEU A 44 13.06 -1.28 -13.73
N SER A 45 13.51 -0.20 -14.38
CA SER A 45 13.54 1.11 -13.76
C SER A 45 12.14 1.55 -13.31
N ALA A 46 11.15 1.37 -14.19
CA ALA A 46 9.76 1.70 -13.88
C ALA A 46 9.22 0.80 -12.76
N GLN A 47 9.49 -0.50 -12.85
CA GLN A 47 9.00 -1.46 -11.87
C GLN A 47 9.52 -1.14 -10.46
N ILE A 48 10.82 -0.97 -10.31
CA ILE A 48 11.42 -0.64 -9.02
C ILE A 48 10.97 0.75 -8.56
N GLY A 49 11.02 1.73 -9.46
CA GLY A 49 10.66 3.11 -9.13
C GLY A 49 9.21 3.25 -8.72
N ASP A 50 8.30 2.74 -9.53
CA ASP A 50 6.86 2.93 -9.29
C ASP A 50 6.35 2.04 -8.17
N MET A 51 6.71 0.76 -8.19
CA MET A 51 6.29 -0.16 -7.14
C MET A 51 6.95 0.18 -5.80
N GLY A 52 8.25 0.47 -5.83
CA GLY A 52 8.97 0.84 -4.62
C GLY A 52 8.40 2.10 -3.99
N SER A 53 8.17 3.14 -4.79
CA SER A 53 7.63 4.41 -4.28
C SER A 53 6.20 4.24 -3.75
N PHE A 54 5.38 3.42 -4.41
CA PHE A 54 4.03 3.13 -3.94
C PHE A 54 4.06 2.55 -2.52
N PHE A 55 4.84 1.48 -2.33
CA PHE A 55 4.91 0.80 -1.04
C PHE A 55 5.55 1.68 0.04
N ILE A 56 6.63 2.38 -0.28
CA ILE A 56 7.30 3.28 0.66
C ILE A 56 6.36 4.40 1.09
N THR A 57 5.65 5.01 0.15
CA THR A 57 4.74 6.12 0.45
C THR A 57 3.60 5.67 1.35
N VAL A 58 2.97 4.54 1.00
CA VAL A 58 1.90 3.99 1.84
C VAL A 58 2.42 3.71 3.25
N GLY A 59 3.58 3.07 3.35
CA GLY A 59 4.16 2.69 4.64
C GLY A 59 4.57 3.89 5.49
N VAL A 60 5.37 4.78 4.92
CA VAL A 60 5.90 5.93 5.66
C VAL A 60 4.78 6.87 6.10
N MET A 61 3.85 7.21 5.21
CA MET A 61 2.77 8.12 5.57
C MET A 61 1.87 7.53 6.64
N THR A 62 1.57 6.23 6.55
CA THR A 62 0.78 5.56 7.57
C THR A 62 1.48 5.61 8.93
N LEU A 63 2.79 5.33 8.96
CA LEU A 63 3.56 5.38 10.19
C LEU A 63 3.62 6.79 10.78
N ILE A 64 3.80 7.81 9.95
CA ILE A 64 3.76 9.20 10.41
C ILE A 64 2.39 9.51 11.03
N GLY A 65 1.32 9.07 10.37
CA GLY A 65 -0.03 9.26 10.90
C GLY A 65 -0.23 8.61 12.26
N VAL A 66 0.30 7.40 12.43
CA VAL A 66 0.23 6.67 13.70
C VAL A 66 1.02 7.38 14.80
N LEU A 67 2.24 7.83 14.48
CA LEU A 67 3.12 8.45 15.47
C LEU A 67 2.66 9.84 15.85
N THR A 68 2.20 10.64 14.87
CA THR A 68 1.74 12.02 15.12
C THR A 68 0.28 12.08 15.52
N GLN A 69 -0.45 10.99 15.39
CA GLN A 69 -1.88 10.92 15.66
C GLN A 69 -2.65 12.01 14.91
N THR A 70 -2.34 12.16 13.63
CA THR A 70 -2.91 13.18 12.75
C THR A 70 -3.59 12.50 11.57
N ARG A 71 -4.89 12.71 11.41
CA ARG A 71 -5.69 11.92 10.47
C ARG A 71 -5.37 12.13 8.99
N HIS A 72 -4.95 13.32 8.60
CA HIS A 72 -4.73 13.55 7.17
C HIS A 72 -3.55 12.78 6.60
N TRP A 73 -2.65 12.26 7.44
CA TRP A 73 -1.57 11.39 6.95
C TRP A 73 -2.08 10.06 6.41
N PHE A 74 -3.33 9.69 6.75
CA PHE A 74 -3.91 8.44 6.28
C PHE A 74 -4.64 8.56 4.95
N TYR A 75 -4.93 9.76 4.46
CA TYR A 75 -5.71 9.95 3.24
C TYR A 75 -4.96 9.47 1.99
N ALA A 76 -3.71 9.89 1.81
CA ALA A 76 -2.95 9.47 0.63
C ALA A 76 -2.72 7.96 0.59
N PRO A 77 -2.31 7.29 1.69
CA PRO A 77 -2.22 5.84 1.69
C PRO A 77 -3.54 5.16 1.35
N SER A 78 -4.65 5.63 1.92
CA SER A 78 -5.96 5.07 1.61
C SER A 78 -6.30 5.22 0.13
N MET A 79 -6.07 6.40 -0.42
CA MET A 79 -6.36 6.68 -1.82
C MET A 79 -5.51 5.82 -2.75
N LEU A 80 -4.22 5.70 -2.46
CA LEU A 80 -3.33 4.86 -3.26
C LEU A 80 -3.81 3.42 -3.30
N LEU A 81 -4.18 2.88 -2.15
CA LEU A 81 -4.65 1.49 -2.06
C LEU A 81 -6.00 1.29 -2.75
N LEU A 82 -6.94 2.20 -2.53
CA LEU A 82 -8.28 2.07 -3.12
C LEU A 82 -8.23 2.26 -4.64
N VAL A 83 -7.42 3.20 -5.12
CA VAL A 83 -7.25 3.40 -6.57
C VAL A 83 -6.53 2.21 -7.19
N ALA A 84 -5.56 1.62 -6.49
CA ALA A 84 -4.91 0.41 -6.99
C ALA A 84 -5.91 -0.73 -7.18
N ALA A 85 -6.80 -0.93 -6.19
CA ALA A 85 -7.85 -1.95 -6.30
C ALA A 85 -8.80 -1.67 -7.46
N LEU A 86 -9.18 -0.41 -7.63
CA LEU A 86 -10.03 0.01 -8.73
C LEU A 86 -9.36 -0.27 -10.07
N TYR A 87 -8.09 0.10 -10.22
CA TYR A 87 -7.36 -0.09 -11.48
C TYR A 87 -7.12 -1.56 -11.78
N ARG A 88 -6.89 -2.39 -10.75
CA ARG A 88 -6.80 -3.84 -10.96
C ARG A 88 -8.11 -4.39 -11.51
N THR A 89 -9.24 -3.95 -10.95
CA THR A 89 -10.55 -4.37 -11.42
C THR A 89 -10.80 -3.90 -12.85
N LEU A 90 -10.48 -2.64 -13.15
CA LEU A 90 -10.65 -2.09 -14.50
C LEU A 90 -9.75 -2.79 -15.50
N SER A 91 -8.53 -3.14 -15.12
CA SER A 91 -7.63 -3.85 -16.03
C SER A 91 -8.17 -5.23 -16.40
N ALA A 92 -8.81 -5.90 -15.45
CA ALA A 92 -9.44 -7.19 -15.73
C ALA A 92 -10.62 -7.03 -16.70
N VAL A 93 -11.46 -6.02 -16.49
CA VAL A 93 -12.65 -5.78 -17.31
C VAL A 93 -12.27 -5.27 -18.71
N LEU A 94 -11.37 -4.30 -18.79
CA LEU A 94 -11.08 -3.61 -20.06
C LEU A 94 -10.04 -4.32 -20.91
N TYR A 95 -9.08 -5.00 -20.29
CA TYR A 95 -7.93 -5.57 -20.99
C TYR A 95 -7.74 -7.06 -20.79
N GLY A 96 -8.65 -7.69 -20.05
CA GLY A 96 -8.57 -9.13 -19.83
C GLY A 96 -7.44 -9.56 -18.91
N ALA A 97 -6.89 -8.64 -18.10
CA ALA A 97 -5.85 -9.00 -17.14
C ALA A 97 -6.43 -9.95 -16.08
N PRO A 98 -5.59 -10.80 -15.46
CA PRO A 98 -6.07 -11.66 -14.38
C PRO A 98 -6.69 -10.85 -13.25
N PHE A 99 -7.81 -11.34 -12.70
CA PHE A 99 -8.47 -10.72 -11.55
C PHE A 99 -7.80 -11.23 -10.28
N VAL A 100 -6.80 -10.51 -9.78
CA VAL A 100 -6.01 -10.93 -8.63
C VAL A 100 -6.76 -10.59 -7.33
N MET A 101 -7.66 -11.47 -6.95
CA MET A 101 -8.57 -11.25 -5.82
C MET A 101 -7.82 -10.98 -4.50
N SER A 102 -6.75 -11.73 -4.22
CA SER A 102 -5.99 -11.55 -2.99
C SER A 102 -5.44 -10.14 -2.83
N ALA A 103 -4.87 -9.59 -3.90
CA ALA A 103 -4.33 -8.23 -3.88
C ALA A 103 -5.45 -7.20 -3.72
N ILE A 104 -6.55 -7.39 -4.44
CA ILE A 104 -7.69 -6.47 -4.37
C ILE A 104 -8.27 -6.45 -2.96
N ILE A 105 -8.43 -7.61 -2.32
CA ILE A 105 -8.95 -7.69 -0.96
C ILE A 105 -8.05 -6.93 0.01
N VAL A 106 -6.74 -7.15 -0.05
CA VAL A 106 -5.79 -6.46 0.82
C VAL A 106 -5.89 -4.95 0.62
N GLU A 107 -5.89 -4.50 -0.61
CA GLU A 107 -5.93 -3.07 -0.93
C GLU A 107 -7.23 -2.42 -0.45
N VAL A 108 -8.36 -3.07 -0.67
CA VAL A 108 -9.65 -2.53 -0.22
C VAL A 108 -9.75 -2.54 1.30
N VAL A 109 -9.38 -3.65 1.92
CA VAL A 109 -9.48 -3.79 3.39
C VAL A 109 -8.59 -2.78 4.09
N VAL A 110 -7.32 -2.70 3.70
CA VAL A 110 -6.38 -1.75 4.33
C VAL A 110 -6.78 -0.31 4.01
N GLY A 111 -7.14 -0.03 2.76
CA GLY A 111 -7.54 1.32 2.36
C GLY A 111 -8.75 1.81 3.15
N LEU A 112 -9.79 1.00 3.25
CA LEU A 112 -10.99 1.35 4.03
C LEU A 112 -10.66 1.45 5.53
N PHE A 113 -9.83 0.53 6.03
CA PHE A 113 -9.41 0.58 7.43
C PHE A 113 -8.72 1.90 7.76
N LEU A 114 -7.81 2.36 6.93
CA LEU A 114 -7.07 3.61 7.19
C LEU A 114 -8.00 4.83 7.18
N ILE A 115 -8.97 4.87 6.27
CA ILE A 115 -9.97 5.95 6.26
C ILE A 115 -10.80 5.93 7.53
N PHE A 116 -11.22 4.75 7.95
CA PHE A 116 -12.02 4.57 9.17
C PHE A 116 -11.21 4.89 10.43
N ALA A 117 -9.98 4.38 10.50
CA ALA A 117 -9.15 4.49 11.70
C ALA A 117 -8.55 5.89 11.88
N GLY A 118 -8.25 6.57 10.77
CA GLY A 118 -7.59 7.86 10.83
C GLY A 118 -8.22 8.86 11.80
N PRO A 119 -9.51 9.19 11.64
CA PRO A 119 -10.18 10.11 12.57
C PRO A 119 -10.21 9.61 14.02
N ARG A 120 -10.22 8.31 14.20
CA ARG A 120 -10.27 7.71 15.53
C ARG A 120 -8.91 7.64 16.21
N ILE A 121 -7.84 7.62 15.44
CA ILE A 121 -6.47 7.68 15.96
C ILE A 121 -6.09 9.12 16.25
N ALA A 122 -6.61 10.07 15.47
CA ALA A 122 -6.25 11.47 15.59
C ALA A 122 -6.62 12.05 16.96
N THR A 123 -5.71 12.85 17.49
CA THR A 123 -5.96 13.57 18.76
C THR A 123 -6.52 14.96 18.52
N GLU A 124 -6.35 15.47 17.30
CA GLU A 124 -6.85 16.78 16.90
C GLU A 124 -7.35 16.73 15.47
N ASP A 125 -8.31 17.58 15.15
CA ASP A 125 -8.98 17.62 13.85
C ASP A 125 -8.74 18.91 13.10
#